data_87ed41690b38e72848fe3c6a7a95b2e4
#
_entry.id   87ed41690b38e72848fe3c6a7a95b2e4
#
_cell.length_a   1.000
_cell.length_b   1.000
_cell.length_c   1.000
_cell.angle_alpha   90.00
_cell.angle_beta   90.00
_cell.angle_gamma   90.00
#
_symmetry.space_group_name_H-M   'P 1'
#
loop_
_entity.id
_entity.type
_entity.pdbx_description
1 polymer ?
#
loop_
_entity_poly.entity_id
_entity_poly.type
_entity_poly.pdbx_seq_one_letter_code
_entity_poly.pdbx_strand_id
1 'polypeptide(L)'
;MIDQNMAQFLEEHPGAKYIFFGGKGGVGKTVLAGAAALWLAQQGKRTLLASTNPVHSLTSMLGQNVFGRHVSVEGASNLYAYEIDTKDTIEKSKKEIREKIEWFLKFADIKTKADEFVESATMNPAFEESAMFENMIDLMFEDKYGAYVFDTAPTANARRLLGMSDVYGMWVNKMVQSREEAMSLKDLLSYSKKKKEKDPLMDYLLNLRTRMGHAKELLTDTEKTAFFFVTLPEALPIAVIRRFINWFDEFGIPVGGVVVNMLIDKGTVGEDAPDFVKNRVAMQDEYMDEIWRTFPDVRAVVPLFDTEVQGVDMLRRTSEHLFT
;
A
#
# COMPACT_ATOMS: atom_id res chain seq x y z
N MET A 1 -21.46 14.64 11.51
CA MET A 1 -20.52 14.75 12.66
C MET A 1 -19.65 13.49 12.64
N ILE A 2 -18.43 13.58 13.14
CA ILE A 2 -17.56 12.41 13.30
C ILE A 2 -18.09 11.61 14.50
N ASP A 3 -18.53 10.38 14.24
CA ASP A 3 -19.05 9.50 15.31
C ASP A 3 -17.90 8.84 16.07
N GLN A 4 -16.81 8.50 15.38
CA GLN A 4 -15.60 7.94 15.92
C GLN A 4 -14.40 8.52 15.17
N ASN A 5 -13.53 9.25 15.86
CA ASN A 5 -12.34 9.81 15.24
C ASN A 5 -11.21 8.77 15.06
N MET A 6 -10.13 9.16 14.41
CA MET A 6 -9.04 8.25 14.09
C MET A 6 -8.29 7.74 15.35
N ALA A 7 -8.20 8.56 16.42
CA ALA A 7 -7.61 8.14 17.68
C ALA A 7 -8.44 7.03 18.33
N GLN A 8 -9.75 7.25 18.46
CA GLN A 8 -10.70 6.29 19.01
C GLN A 8 -10.69 4.97 18.23
N PHE A 9 -10.64 5.04 16.89
CA PHE A 9 -10.52 3.86 16.05
C PHE A 9 -9.26 3.05 16.40
N LEU A 10 -8.09 3.69 16.54
CA LEU A 10 -6.84 3.00 16.87
C LEU A 10 -6.79 2.50 18.32
N GLU A 11 -7.50 3.14 19.24
CA GLU A 11 -7.66 2.67 20.63
C GLU A 11 -8.51 1.39 20.69
N GLU A 12 -9.56 1.30 19.89
CA GLU A 12 -10.41 0.10 19.78
C GLU A 12 -9.73 -1.03 19.00
N HIS A 13 -8.73 -0.72 18.15
CA HIS A 13 -7.94 -1.68 17.39
C HIS A 13 -6.45 -1.64 17.81
N PRO A 14 -6.11 -2.00 19.06
CA PRO A 14 -4.74 -1.89 19.58
C PRO A 14 -3.73 -2.78 18.82
N GLY A 15 -4.23 -3.82 18.16
CA GLY A 15 -3.46 -4.73 17.30
C GLY A 15 -3.15 -4.14 15.92
N ALA A 16 -3.75 -3.00 15.54
CA ALA A 16 -3.52 -2.37 14.23
C ALA A 16 -2.04 -2.01 14.07
N LYS A 17 -1.41 -2.72 13.15
CA LYS A 17 0.03 -2.65 12.88
C LYS A 17 0.33 -2.11 11.49
N TYR A 18 -0.51 -2.41 10.52
CA TYR A 18 -0.35 -2.04 9.13
C TYR A 18 -1.44 -1.04 8.74
N ILE A 19 -1.07 0.22 8.62
CA ILE A 19 -1.98 1.34 8.34
C ILE A 19 -1.66 1.89 6.96
N PHE A 20 -2.67 1.96 6.10
CA PHE A 20 -2.53 2.38 4.72
C PHE A 20 -3.34 3.64 4.45
N PHE A 21 -2.74 4.59 3.74
CA PHE A 21 -3.44 5.76 3.22
C PHE A 21 -3.58 5.65 1.71
N GLY A 22 -4.83 5.48 1.24
CA GLY A 22 -5.19 5.35 -0.15
C GLY A 22 -6.01 6.55 -0.66
N GLY A 23 -6.16 6.69 -1.97
CA GLY A 23 -6.95 7.75 -2.59
C GLY A 23 -6.35 8.26 -3.89
N LYS A 24 -7.05 9.20 -4.54
CA LYS A 24 -6.62 9.83 -5.80
C LYS A 24 -5.25 10.53 -5.64
N GLY A 25 -4.51 10.68 -6.74
CA GLY A 25 -3.28 11.51 -6.74
C GLY A 25 -3.57 12.97 -6.34
N GLY A 26 -2.69 13.55 -5.51
CA GLY A 26 -2.77 14.96 -5.11
C GLY A 26 -3.69 15.28 -3.93
N VAL A 27 -4.31 14.29 -3.28
CA VAL A 27 -5.22 14.54 -2.13
C VAL A 27 -4.49 14.65 -0.77
N GLY A 28 -3.16 14.59 -0.73
CA GLY A 28 -2.35 14.75 0.48
C GLY A 28 -2.10 13.47 1.27
N LYS A 29 -2.17 12.29 0.66
CA LYS A 29 -1.91 10.99 1.31
C LYS A 29 -0.59 10.94 2.06
N THR A 30 0.49 11.39 1.44
CA THR A 30 1.85 11.39 2.02
C THR A 30 1.92 12.18 3.32
N VAL A 31 1.26 13.34 3.36
CA VAL A 31 1.19 14.21 4.54
C VAL A 31 0.42 13.53 5.66
N LEU A 32 -0.75 12.97 5.35
CA LEU A 32 -1.59 12.30 6.35
C LEU A 32 -0.95 11.01 6.86
N ALA A 33 -0.31 10.24 5.99
CA ALA A 33 0.49 9.08 6.40
C ALA A 33 1.65 9.48 7.32
N GLY A 34 2.36 10.58 6.98
CA GLY A 34 3.41 11.14 7.82
C GLY A 34 2.92 11.59 9.19
N ALA A 35 1.78 12.29 9.24
CA ALA A 35 1.14 12.73 10.47
C ALA A 35 0.70 11.56 11.34
N ALA A 36 0.11 10.52 10.74
CA ALA A 36 -0.29 9.30 11.44
C ALA A 36 0.92 8.52 11.98
N ALA A 37 1.99 8.40 11.20
CA ALA A 37 3.21 7.74 11.64
C ALA A 37 3.88 8.48 12.80
N LEU A 38 3.90 9.80 12.76
CA LEU A 38 4.42 10.64 13.84
C LEU A 38 3.60 10.46 15.12
N TRP A 39 2.26 10.47 15.02
CA TRP A 39 1.39 10.25 16.16
C TRP A 39 1.64 8.89 16.82
N LEU A 40 1.70 7.80 16.04
CA LEU A 40 1.99 6.46 16.56
C LEU A 40 3.37 6.39 17.24
N ALA A 41 4.37 7.06 16.67
CA ALA A 41 5.70 7.14 17.26
C ALA A 41 5.69 7.89 18.60
N GLN A 42 4.88 8.95 18.72
CA GLN A 42 4.65 9.69 19.97
C GLN A 42 3.92 8.86 21.02
N GLN A 43 3.06 7.91 20.63
CA GLN A 43 2.46 6.91 21.53
C GLN A 43 3.46 5.82 21.95
N GLY A 44 4.74 5.95 21.63
CA GLY A 44 5.80 5.00 22.01
C GLY A 44 5.95 3.79 21.09
N LYS A 45 5.18 3.67 20.03
CA LYS A 45 5.33 2.60 19.04
C LYS A 45 6.52 2.90 18.13
N ARG A 46 7.46 1.97 18.01
CA ARG A 46 8.51 2.07 16.97
C ARG A 46 7.86 1.95 15.59
N THR A 47 7.81 3.04 14.85
CA THR A 47 6.98 3.18 13.64
C THR A 47 7.84 3.37 12.40
N LEU A 48 7.49 2.67 11.31
CA LEU A 48 8.02 2.90 9.98
C LEU A 48 6.98 3.60 9.10
N LEU A 49 7.32 4.79 8.60
CA LEU A 49 6.61 5.45 7.51
C LEU A 49 7.25 5.01 6.20
N ALA A 50 6.50 4.32 5.35
CA ALA A 50 7.01 3.82 4.08
C ALA A 50 6.20 4.39 2.90
N SER A 51 6.88 4.90 1.88
CA SER A 51 6.24 5.33 0.64
C SER A 51 6.64 4.43 -0.52
N THR A 52 5.61 3.92 -1.20
CA THR A 52 5.75 3.18 -2.46
C THR A 52 5.49 4.06 -3.67
N ASN A 53 5.44 5.38 -3.47
CA ASN A 53 5.23 6.34 -4.54
C ASN A 53 6.56 6.60 -5.28
N PRO A 54 6.62 6.43 -6.61
CA PRO A 54 7.85 6.65 -7.38
C PRO A 54 8.31 8.12 -7.45
N VAL A 55 7.51 9.05 -6.94
CA VAL A 55 7.77 10.50 -7.01
C VAL A 55 8.35 11.01 -5.68
N HIS A 56 9.44 10.51 -5.20
CA HIS A 56 10.25 11.00 -4.05
C HIS A 56 9.56 12.03 -3.10
N SER A 57 8.27 11.79 -2.80
CA SER A 57 7.41 12.72 -2.06
C SER A 57 7.75 12.75 -0.58
N LEU A 58 8.22 11.61 -0.05
CA LEU A 58 8.53 11.47 1.37
C LEU A 58 9.82 12.20 1.74
N THR A 59 10.86 12.05 0.93
CA THR A 59 12.13 12.80 1.08
C THR A 59 11.88 14.30 1.04
N SER A 60 11.05 14.79 0.11
CA SER A 60 10.71 16.21 0.00
C SER A 60 9.91 16.70 1.21
N MET A 61 8.90 15.95 1.65
CA MET A 61 8.05 16.29 2.78
C MET A 61 8.85 16.35 4.10
N LEU A 62 9.76 15.40 4.33
CA LEU A 62 10.57 15.36 5.56
C LEU A 62 11.76 16.31 5.53
N GLY A 63 12.18 16.81 4.36
CA GLY A 63 13.42 17.56 4.20
C GLY A 63 14.68 16.74 4.50
N GLN A 64 14.57 15.41 4.51
CA GLN A 64 15.61 14.46 4.87
C GLN A 64 15.65 13.32 3.86
N ASN A 65 16.84 12.93 3.39
CA ASN A 65 16.98 11.83 2.43
C ASN A 65 16.70 10.47 3.10
N VAL A 66 15.56 9.89 2.77
CA VAL A 66 15.07 8.58 3.27
C VAL A 66 14.98 7.53 2.15
N PHE A 67 15.65 7.78 1.03
CA PHE A 67 15.59 6.98 -0.18
C PHE A 67 16.39 5.68 -0.05
N GLY A 68 15.76 4.56 -0.39
CA GLY A 68 16.37 3.23 -0.50
C GLY A 68 16.85 2.59 0.82
N ARG A 69 16.61 3.23 1.96
CA ARG A 69 17.02 2.72 3.27
C ARG A 69 16.13 3.21 4.40
N HIS A 70 16.06 2.45 5.47
CA HIS A 70 15.36 2.87 6.69
C HIS A 70 16.19 3.92 7.43
N VAL A 71 15.66 5.12 7.59
CA VAL A 71 16.34 6.26 8.23
C VAL A 71 15.52 6.74 9.42
N SER A 72 16.15 6.99 10.56
CA SER A 72 15.49 7.66 11.69
C SER A 72 15.16 9.10 11.29
N VAL A 73 13.92 9.53 11.56
CA VAL A 73 13.46 10.88 11.23
C VAL A 73 14.00 11.87 12.27
N GLU A 74 14.68 12.90 11.82
CA GLU A 74 15.21 13.95 12.68
C GLU A 74 14.07 14.71 13.37
N GLY A 75 14.19 14.95 14.68
CA GLY A 75 13.15 15.63 15.46
C GLY A 75 11.94 14.77 15.86
N ALA A 76 11.94 13.46 15.53
CA ALA A 76 10.86 12.55 15.86
C ALA A 76 11.38 11.20 16.42
N SER A 77 11.34 11.05 17.75
CA SER A 77 11.73 9.78 18.40
C SER A 77 10.82 8.64 17.95
N ASN A 78 11.37 7.42 17.82
CA ASN A 78 10.68 6.19 17.40
C ASN A 78 10.12 6.21 15.98
N LEU A 79 10.30 7.29 15.21
CA LEU A 79 9.87 7.37 13.81
C LEU A 79 11.04 7.07 12.88
N TYR A 80 10.79 6.14 11.98
CA TYR A 80 11.68 5.79 10.86
C TYR A 80 10.93 6.03 9.56
N ALA A 81 11.66 6.39 8.52
CA ALA A 81 11.10 6.58 7.20
C ALA A 81 11.87 5.78 6.15
N TYR A 82 11.15 5.33 5.13
CA TYR A 82 11.68 4.60 3.98
C TYR A 82 10.94 5.03 2.73
N GLU A 83 11.67 5.49 1.75
CA GLU A 83 11.15 5.75 0.41
C GLU A 83 11.75 4.75 -0.57
N ILE A 84 10.89 4.06 -1.31
CA ILE A 84 11.32 2.98 -2.18
C ILE A 84 12.26 3.46 -3.28
N ASP A 85 13.37 2.74 -3.48
CA ASP A 85 14.18 2.88 -4.68
C ASP A 85 13.54 2.10 -5.83
N THR A 86 12.76 2.82 -6.64
CA THR A 86 12.03 2.24 -7.76
C THR A 86 12.96 1.57 -8.76
N LYS A 87 14.10 2.18 -9.07
CA LYS A 87 15.05 1.63 -10.04
C LYS A 87 15.71 0.35 -9.52
N ASP A 88 16.23 0.40 -8.29
CA ASP A 88 16.84 -0.77 -7.66
C ASP A 88 15.84 -1.92 -7.49
N THR A 89 14.60 -1.60 -7.07
CA THR A 89 13.53 -2.58 -6.91
C THR A 89 13.15 -3.23 -8.23
N ILE A 90 12.99 -2.45 -9.31
CA ILE A 90 12.70 -2.96 -10.65
C ILE A 90 13.85 -3.84 -11.16
N GLU A 91 15.11 -3.40 -11.00
CA GLU A 91 16.27 -4.18 -11.43
C GLU A 91 16.41 -5.50 -10.66
N LYS A 92 16.15 -5.49 -9.35
CA LYS A 92 16.10 -6.72 -8.54
C LYS A 92 15.01 -7.67 -9.04
N SER A 93 13.79 -7.17 -9.25
CA SER A 93 12.67 -7.98 -9.75
C SER A 93 12.95 -8.52 -11.14
N LYS A 94 13.56 -7.74 -12.05
CA LYS A 94 14.00 -8.20 -13.37
C LYS A 94 15.03 -9.32 -13.28
N LYS A 95 16.01 -9.18 -12.39
CA LYS A 95 17.04 -10.20 -12.17
C LYS A 95 16.44 -11.50 -11.66
N GLU A 96 15.56 -11.43 -10.67
CA GLU A 96 14.88 -12.61 -10.14
C GLU A 96 14.03 -13.33 -11.20
N ILE A 97 13.27 -12.58 -12.01
CA ILE A 97 12.48 -13.16 -13.11
C ILE A 97 13.40 -13.79 -14.15
N ARG A 98 14.52 -13.15 -14.50
CA ARG A 98 15.51 -13.69 -15.41
C ARG A 98 16.04 -15.04 -14.92
N GLU A 99 16.50 -15.11 -13.68
CA GLU A 99 17.02 -16.34 -13.08
C GLU A 99 15.96 -17.46 -13.10
N LYS A 100 14.69 -17.14 -12.84
CA LYS A 100 13.57 -18.09 -12.88
C LYS A 100 13.29 -18.57 -14.32
N ILE A 101 13.27 -17.66 -15.29
CA ILE A 101 13.06 -17.99 -16.71
C ILE A 101 14.22 -18.82 -17.26
N GLU A 102 15.47 -18.45 -17.01
CA GLU A 102 16.66 -19.21 -17.43
C GLU A 102 16.63 -20.63 -16.88
N TRP A 103 16.31 -20.75 -15.59
CA TRP A 103 16.16 -22.05 -14.98
C TRP A 103 15.05 -22.89 -15.65
N PHE A 104 13.87 -22.28 -15.91
CA PHE A 104 12.75 -22.94 -16.58
C PHE A 104 13.11 -23.38 -18.01
N LEU A 105 13.71 -22.51 -18.80
CA LEU A 105 14.15 -22.82 -20.17
C LEU A 105 15.15 -23.98 -20.20
N LYS A 106 16.12 -23.96 -19.28
CA LYS A 106 17.10 -25.05 -19.13
C LYS A 106 16.43 -26.37 -18.74
N PHE A 107 15.47 -26.31 -17.83
CA PHE A 107 14.72 -27.48 -17.37
C PHE A 107 13.84 -28.09 -18.48
N ALA A 108 13.18 -27.23 -19.28
CA ALA A 108 12.32 -27.62 -20.38
C ALA A 108 13.08 -27.98 -21.68
N ASP A 109 14.42 -27.89 -21.67
CA ASP A 109 15.31 -28.06 -22.85
C ASP A 109 14.94 -27.14 -24.02
N ILE A 110 14.47 -25.91 -23.69
CA ILE A 110 14.08 -24.88 -24.66
C ILE A 110 15.29 -23.99 -24.96
N LYS A 111 15.72 -23.98 -26.22
CA LYS A 111 16.89 -23.22 -26.71
C LYS A 111 16.54 -21.76 -27.07
N THR A 112 15.86 -21.04 -26.18
CA THR A 112 15.49 -19.63 -26.36
C THR A 112 16.19 -18.78 -25.31
N LYS A 113 16.48 -17.51 -25.63
CA LYS A 113 17.12 -16.59 -24.68
C LYS A 113 16.10 -16.07 -23.69
N ALA A 114 16.42 -16.14 -22.40
CA ALA A 114 15.57 -15.61 -21.33
C ALA A 114 15.32 -14.10 -21.47
N ASP A 115 16.29 -13.37 -22.03
CA ASP A 115 16.25 -11.91 -22.20
C ASP A 115 14.99 -11.43 -22.96
N GLU A 116 14.61 -12.12 -24.05
CA GLU A 116 13.42 -11.75 -24.85
C GLU A 116 12.13 -11.86 -24.03
N PHE A 117 12.01 -12.87 -23.16
CA PHE A 117 10.87 -13.06 -22.26
C PHE A 117 10.86 -12.02 -21.14
N VAL A 118 12.02 -11.75 -20.54
CA VAL A 118 12.18 -10.77 -19.47
C VAL A 118 11.85 -9.39 -20.00
N GLU A 119 12.37 -8.99 -21.15
CA GLU A 119 12.12 -7.70 -21.77
C GLU A 119 10.62 -7.53 -22.08
N SER A 120 9.98 -8.52 -22.69
CA SER A 120 8.54 -8.50 -22.95
C SER A 120 7.71 -8.40 -21.67
N ALA A 121 8.05 -9.15 -20.63
CA ALA A 121 7.32 -9.12 -19.35
C ALA A 121 7.50 -7.78 -18.61
N THR A 122 8.67 -7.16 -18.71
CA THR A 122 9.04 -5.96 -17.96
C THR A 122 8.74 -4.64 -18.67
N MET A 123 8.39 -4.66 -19.95
CA MET A 123 7.89 -3.49 -20.69
C MET A 123 6.49 -3.03 -20.24
N ASN A 124 5.80 -3.83 -19.45
CA ASN A 124 4.45 -3.50 -19.00
C ASN A 124 4.53 -2.61 -17.73
N PRO A 125 3.89 -1.42 -17.70
CA PRO A 125 3.82 -0.58 -16.49
C PRO A 125 3.29 -1.32 -15.26
N ALA A 126 2.44 -2.33 -15.48
CA ALA A 126 1.95 -3.19 -14.40
C ALA A 126 3.05 -4.00 -13.71
N PHE A 127 4.19 -4.22 -14.36
CA PHE A 127 5.33 -4.88 -13.73
C PHE A 127 5.97 -4.01 -12.66
N GLU A 128 6.18 -2.72 -12.95
CA GLU A 128 6.73 -1.77 -11.99
C GLU A 128 5.84 -1.67 -10.74
N GLU A 129 4.53 -1.54 -10.96
CA GLU A 129 3.56 -1.50 -9.88
C GLU A 129 3.58 -2.78 -9.03
N SER A 130 3.71 -3.95 -9.66
CA SER A 130 3.81 -5.22 -8.94
C SER A 130 5.09 -5.30 -8.11
N ALA A 131 6.22 -4.84 -8.65
CA ALA A 131 7.49 -4.81 -7.93
C ALA A 131 7.44 -3.90 -6.69
N MET A 132 6.77 -2.72 -6.80
CA MET A 132 6.55 -1.84 -5.66
C MET A 132 5.70 -2.49 -4.57
N PHE A 133 4.67 -3.21 -4.96
CA PHE A 133 3.82 -3.90 -4.01
C PHE A 133 4.53 -5.09 -3.36
N GLU A 134 5.32 -5.86 -4.10
CA GLU A 134 6.13 -6.93 -3.52
C GLU A 134 7.10 -6.38 -2.47
N ASN A 135 7.72 -5.23 -2.73
CA ASN A 135 8.57 -4.55 -1.75
C ASN A 135 7.79 -4.16 -0.48
N MET A 136 6.56 -3.67 -0.63
CA MET A 136 5.70 -3.36 0.52
C MET A 136 5.39 -4.61 1.35
N ILE A 137 5.07 -5.72 0.70
CA ILE A 137 4.84 -7.01 1.38
C ILE A 137 6.12 -7.50 2.07
N ASP A 138 7.29 -7.30 1.47
CA ASP A 138 8.58 -7.62 2.10
C ASP A 138 8.80 -6.84 3.39
N LEU A 139 8.50 -5.54 3.38
CA LEU A 139 8.56 -4.70 4.59
C LEU A 139 7.63 -5.22 5.69
N MET A 140 6.41 -5.68 5.33
CA MET A 140 5.48 -6.27 6.30
C MET A 140 6.01 -7.58 6.87
N PHE A 141 6.63 -8.42 6.05
CA PHE A 141 7.21 -9.70 6.48
C PHE A 141 8.49 -9.56 7.30
N GLU A 142 9.23 -8.46 7.15
CA GLU A 142 10.40 -8.18 7.98
C GLU A 142 10.07 -8.05 9.46
N ASP A 143 8.86 -7.64 9.80
CA ASP A 143 8.32 -7.55 11.17
C ASP A 143 9.23 -6.81 12.19
N LYS A 144 9.95 -5.78 11.72
CA LYS A 144 10.96 -5.06 12.52
C LYS A 144 10.40 -3.92 13.37
N TYR A 145 9.16 -3.46 13.06
CA TYR A 145 8.55 -2.29 13.67
C TYR A 145 7.25 -2.66 14.37
N GLY A 146 6.91 -1.89 15.41
CA GLY A 146 5.65 -2.03 16.13
C GLY A 146 4.44 -1.50 15.34
N ALA A 147 4.66 -0.56 14.40
CA ALA A 147 3.66 -0.09 13.46
C ALA A 147 4.30 0.26 12.11
N TYR A 148 3.53 0.10 11.05
CA TYR A 148 3.88 0.45 9.67
C TYR A 148 2.79 1.34 9.12
N VAL A 149 3.18 2.50 8.61
CA VAL A 149 2.26 3.42 7.93
C VAL A 149 2.71 3.55 6.48
N PHE A 150 1.83 3.18 5.56
CA PHE A 150 2.11 3.16 4.14
C PHE A 150 1.43 4.32 3.42
N ASP A 151 2.24 5.19 2.80
CA ASP A 151 1.79 6.08 1.75
C ASP A 151 1.77 5.30 0.43
N THR A 152 0.58 4.91 -0.01
CA THR A 152 0.44 4.05 -1.19
C THR A 152 0.06 4.86 -2.41
N ALA A 153 0.64 4.49 -3.56
CA ALA A 153 0.10 4.89 -4.86
C ALA A 153 -1.35 4.35 -5.01
N PRO A 154 -2.17 4.95 -5.87
CA PRO A 154 -3.61 4.63 -5.92
C PRO A 154 -3.84 3.13 -6.08
N THR A 155 -4.63 2.63 -5.24
CA THR A 155 -5.25 1.35 -4.89
C THR A 155 -5.63 0.37 -6.03
N ALA A 156 -5.44 0.70 -7.30
CA ALA A 156 -5.62 -0.24 -8.41
C ALA A 156 -4.76 -1.50 -8.24
N ASN A 157 -3.62 -1.39 -7.54
CA ASN A 157 -2.68 -2.47 -7.30
C ASN A 157 -3.12 -3.41 -6.19
N ALA A 158 -3.68 -2.91 -5.10
CA ALA A 158 -4.25 -3.76 -4.05
C ALA A 158 -5.36 -4.65 -4.61
N ARG A 159 -6.28 -4.08 -5.43
CA ARG A 159 -7.31 -4.86 -6.13
C ARG A 159 -6.71 -5.91 -7.06
N ARG A 160 -5.72 -5.51 -7.86
CA ARG A 160 -5.09 -6.40 -8.83
C ARG A 160 -4.42 -7.58 -8.16
N LEU A 161 -3.76 -7.34 -7.03
CA LEU A 161 -3.03 -8.37 -6.31
C LEU A 161 -3.93 -9.31 -5.54
N LEU A 162 -4.98 -8.81 -4.90
CA LEU A 162 -5.93 -9.68 -4.22
C LEU A 162 -6.82 -10.42 -5.21
N GLY A 163 -7.28 -9.78 -6.28
CA GLY A 163 -7.98 -10.44 -7.38
C GLY A 163 -7.08 -11.41 -8.16
N MET A 164 -5.79 -11.07 -8.33
CA MET A 164 -4.81 -11.97 -8.92
C MET A 164 -4.36 -13.06 -7.94
N SER A 165 -4.37 -12.84 -6.62
CA SER A 165 -3.98 -13.87 -5.67
C SER A 165 -4.84 -15.13 -5.80
N ASP A 166 -6.13 -14.97 -6.02
CA ASP A 166 -7.04 -16.11 -6.24
C ASP A 166 -6.80 -16.78 -7.61
N VAL A 167 -6.60 -15.97 -8.66
CA VAL A 167 -6.26 -16.49 -10.01
C VAL A 167 -4.86 -17.11 -10.02
N TYR A 168 -3.88 -16.46 -9.37
CA TYR A 168 -2.52 -16.99 -9.20
C TYR A 168 -2.54 -18.25 -8.32
N GLY A 169 -3.31 -18.26 -7.25
CA GLY A 169 -3.48 -19.41 -6.38
C GLY A 169 -4.05 -20.61 -7.15
N MET A 170 -5.08 -20.40 -7.98
CA MET A 170 -5.63 -21.44 -8.86
C MET A 170 -4.62 -21.91 -9.90
N TRP A 171 -3.87 -20.98 -10.50
CA TRP A 171 -2.86 -21.31 -11.51
C TRP A 171 -1.68 -22.06 -10.89
N VAL A 172 -1.16 -21.61 -9.76
CA VAL A 172 -0.10 -22.30 -9.02
C VAL A 172 -0.55 -23.67 -8.56
N ASN A 173 -1.77 -23.81 -8.03
CA ASN A 173 -2.32 -25.10 -7.65
C ASN A 173 -2.44 -26.07 -8.85
N LYS A 174 -2.89 -25.59 -10.01
CA LYS A 174 -2.90 -26.37 -11.24
C LYS A 174 -1.51 -26.81 -11.67
N MET A 175 -0.50 -25.92 -11.59
CA MET A 175 0.87 -26.26 -11.92
C MET A 175 1.46 -27.26 -10.94
N VAL A 176 1.21 -27.11 -9.65
CA VAL A 176 1.61 -28.08 -8.61
C VAL A 176 1.00 -29.46 -8.91
N GLN A 177 -0.31 -29.51 -9.13
CA GLN A 177 -1.02 -30.75 -9.44
C GLN A 177 -0.50 -31.43 -10.72
N SER A 178 -0.33 -30.66 -11.80
CA SER A 178 0.22 -31.19 -13.06
C SER A 178 1.64 -31.72 -12.88
N ARG A 179 2.42 -31.09 -11.99
CA ARG A 179 3.79 -31.53 -11.71
C ARG A 179 3.81 -32.80 -10.87
N GLU A 180 2.94 -32.91 -9.86
CA GLU A 180 2.77 -34.12 -9.04
C GLU A 180 2.35 -35.30 -9.91
N GLU A 181 1.42 -35.12 -10.84
CA GLU A 181 0.99 -36.14 -11.80
C GLU A 181 2.15 -36.59 -12.70
N ALA A 182 2.94 -35.63 -13.23
CA ALA A 182 4.10 -35.95 -14.07
C ALA A 182 5.21 -36.69 -13.30
N MET A 183 5.43 -36.34 -12.03
CA MET A 183 6.40 -37.03 -11.16
C MET A 183 5.92 -38.44 -10.83
N SER A 184 4.64 -38.63 -10.53
CA SER A 184 4.07 -39.95 -10.23
C SER A 184 4.15 -40.89 -11.44
N LEU A 185 3.88 -40.38 -12.65
CA LEU A 185 4.07 -41.13 -13.91
C LEU A 185 5.52 -41.51 -14.14
N LYS A 186 6.47 -40.60 -13.87
CA LYS A 186 7.91 -40.87 -14.00
C LYS A 186 8.39 -41.91 -12.98
N ASP A 187 7.88 -41.88 -11.76
CA ASP A 187 8.15 -42.86 -10.70
C ASP A 187 7.58 -44.25 -11.07
N LEU A 188 6.39 -44.30 -11.66
CA LEU A 188 5.80 -45.54 -12.17
C LEU A 188 6.54 -46.16 -13.35
N LEU A 189 7.17 -45.34 -14.19
CA LEU A 189 7.96 -45.74 -15.36
C LEU A 189 9.41 -46.05 -15.03
N SER A 190 9.92 -45.60 -13.90
CA SER A 190 11.31 -45.81 -13.49
C SER A 190 11.44 -47.08 -12.62
N TYR A 191 12.02 -48.14 -13.19
CA TYR A 191 12.37 -49.40 -12.48
C TYR A 191 13.51 -49.23 -11.44
N SER A 192 14.02 -48.04 -11.24
CA SER A 192 15.14 -47.73 -10.35
C SER A 192 14.68 -46.81 -9.20
N LYS A 193 14.87 -47.24 -7.95
CA LYS A 193 14.77 -46.41 -6.74
C LYS A 193 15.83 -45.29 -6.76
N LYS A 194 15.63 -44.25 -7.60
CA LYS A 194 16.42 -43.02 -7.50
C LYS A 194 15.91 -42.21 -6.32
N LYS A 195 16.83 -41.75 -5.46
CA LYS A 195 16.57 -40.73 -4.42
C LYS A 195 15.68 -39.64 -5.04
N LYS A 196 14.61 -39.26 -4.33
CA LYS A 196 13.81 -38.08 -4.68
C LYS A 196 14.74 -36.88 -4.85
N GLU A 197 15.07 -36.56 -6.07
CA GLU A 197 15.75 -35.31 -6.37
C GLU A 197 14.78 -34.16 -5.99
N LYS A 198 15.29 -33.18 -5.25
CA LYS A 198 14.54 -31.96 -4.98
C LYS A 198 14.12 -31.35 -6.30
N ASP A 199 12.85 -31.05 -6.46
CA ASP A 199 12.34 -30.34 -7.62
C ASP A 199 12.30 -28.83 -7.32
N PRO A 200 13.28 -28.04 -7.82
CA PRO A 200 13.37 -26.61 -7.52
C PRO A 200 12.16 -25.82 -8.01
N LEU A 201 11.45 -26.29 -9.07
CA LEU A 201 10.22 -25.65 -9.54
C LEU A 201 9.07 -25.87 -8.55
N MET A 202 8.95 -27.09 -8.04
CA MET A 202 7.95 -27.39 -7.01
C MET A 202 8.19 -26.57 -5.76
N ASP A 203 9.45 -26.51 -5.28
CA ASP A 203 9.82 -25.69 -4.12
C ASP A 203 9.50 -24.22 -4.36
N TYR A 204 9.78 -23.69 -5.55
CA TYR A 204 9.44 -22.31 -5.92
C TYR A 204 7.92 -22.05 -5.93
N LEU A 205 7.15 -22.92 -6.58
CA LEU A 205 5.68 -22.78 -6.66
C LEU A 205 5.02 -22.86 -5.29
N LEU A 206 5.49 -23.76 -4.43
CA LEU A 206 5.01 -23.88 -3.06
C LEU A 206 5.36 -22.64 -2.21
N ASN A 207 6.58 -22.12 -2.34
CA ASN A 207 7.01 -20.89 -1.67
C ASN A 207 6.18 -19.69 -2.14
N LEU A 208 5.96 -19.55 -3.45
CA LEU A 208 5.13 -18.47 -4.00
C LEU A 208 3.69 -18.55 -3.47
N ARG A 209 3.09 -19.74 -3.47
CA ARG A 209 1.76 -19.96 -2.91
C ARG A 209 1.68 -19.57 -1.44
N THR A 210 2.64 -20.01 -0.64
CA THR A 210 2.69 -19.71 0.79
C THR A 210 2.85 -18.20 1.03
N ARG A 211 3.72 -17.54 0.28
CA ARG A 211 3.96 -16.11 0.36
C ARG A 211 2.72 -15.31 0.01
N MET A 212 2.04 -15.66 -1.10
CA MET A 212 0.80 -15.00 -1.53
C MET A 212 -0.34 -15.21 -0.53
N GLY A 213 -0.48 -16.43 0.00
CA GLY A 213 -1.45 -16.73 1.07
C GLY A 213 -1.22 -15.89 2.31
N HIS A 214 0.02 -15.82 2.80
CA HIS A 214 0.38 -15.03 3.97
C HIS A 214 0.19 -13.53 3.74
N ALA A 215 0.51 -13.01 2.55
CA ALA A 215 0.24 -11.61 2.20
C ALA A 215 -1.27 -11.29 2.23
N LYS A 216 -2.10 -12.20 1.68
CA LYS A 216 -3.56 -12.08 1.72
C LYS A 216 -4.08 -12.07 3.15
N GLU A 217 -3.63 -13.02 3.99
CA GLU A 217 -4.01 -13.10 5.40
C GLU A 217 -3.69 -11.80 6.14
N LEU A 218 -2.49 -11.23 5.97
CA LEU A 218 -2.12 -9.97 6.61
C LEU A 218 -2.98 -8.81 6.13
N LEU A 219 -3.24 -8.71 4.83
CA LEU A 219 -3.98 -7.59 4.25
C LEU A 219 -5.49 -7.64 4.57
N THR A 220 -6.04 -8.82 4.86
CA THR A 220 -7.44 -9.01 5.21
C THR A 220 -7.68 -9.19 6.72
N ASP A 221 -6.63 -9.16 7.54
CA ASP A 221 -6.70 -9.26 9.00
C ASP A 221 -7.22 -7.94 9.59
N THR A 222 -8.48 -7.92 10.01
CA THR A 222 -9.17 -6.73 10.57
C THR A 222 -8.55 -6.23 11.87
N GLU A 223 -7.83 -7.11 12.61
CA GLU A 223 -7.17 -6.73 13.86
C GLU A 223 -5.80 -6.08 13.63
N LYS A 224 -5.17 -6.37 12.48
CA LYS A 224 -3.80 -5.92 12.20
C LYS A 224 -3.71 -4.86 11.11
N THR A 225 -4.67 -4.81 10.21
CA THR A 225 -4.62 -3.96 9.01
C THR A 225 -5.79 -3.02 8.96
N ALA A 226 -5.54 -1.76 8.61
CA ALA A 226 -6.56 -0.74 8.38
C ALA A 226 -6.20 0.14 7.18
N PHE A 227 -7.15 0.31 6.26
CA PHE A 227 -7.02 1.22 5.13
C PHE A 227 -7.86 2.47 5.36
N PHE A 228 -7.22 3.64 5.32
CA PHE A 228 -7.89 4.93 5.35
C PHE A 228 -7.88 5.56 3.96
N PHE A 229 -9.06 5.94 3.48
CA PHE A 229 -9.19 6.61 2.20
C PHE A 229 -9.19 8.11 2.36
N VAL A 230 -8.29 8.78 1.64
CA VAL A 230 -8.16 10.23 1.64
C VAL A 230 -8.94 10.82 0.48
N THR A 231 -9.79 11.81 0.76
CA THR A 231 -10.54 12.55 -0.23
C THR A 231 -10.41 14.06 -0.03
N LEU A 232 -10.77 14.81 -1.05
CA LEU A 232 -11.08 16.23 -0.98
C LEU A 232 -12.59 16.40 -1.09
N PRO A 233 -13.17 17.51 -0.60
CA PRO A 233 -14.57 17.84 -0.85
C PRO A 233 -14.77 18.32 -2.31
N GLU A 234 -14.62 17.35 -3.23
CA GLU A 234 -14.71 17.53 -4.68
C GLU A 234 -15.28 16.25 -5.34
N ALA A 235 -16.00 16.41 -6.46
CA ALA A 235 -16.69 15.33 -7.15
C ALA A 235 -15.77 14.12 -7.49
N LEU A 236 -14.61 14.39 -8.10
CA LEU A 236 -13.77 13.32 -8.63
C LEU A 236 -13.07 12.50 -7.52
N PRO A 237 -12.45 13.10 -6.48
CA PRO A 237 -11.90 12.34 -5.35
C PRO A 237 -12.96 11.48 -4.65
N ILE A 238 -14.16 12.01 -4.41
CA ILE A 238 -15.29 11.30 -3.78
C ILE A 238 -15.67 10.06 -4.61
N ALA A 239 -15.88 10.24 -5.93
CA ALA A 239 -16.23 9.13 -6.82
C ALA A 239 -15.13 8.04 -6.86
N VAL A 240 -13.87 8.44 -6.80
CA VAL A 240 -12.73 7.50 -6.78
C VAL A 240 -12.73 6.66 -5.51
N ILE A 241 -12.81 7.28 -4.32
CA ILE A 241 -12.76 6.50 -3.07
C ILE A 241 -14.01 5.64 -2.88
N ARG A 242 -15.19 6.10 -3.30
CA ARG A 242 -16.43 5.28 -3.28
C ARG A 242 -16.22 3.97 -4.04
N ARG A 243 -15.62 4.05 -5.22
CA ARG A 243 -15.32 2.86 -6.03
C ARG A 243 -14.29 1.95 -5.35
N PHE A 244 -13.29 2.52 -4.69
CA PHE A 244 -12.26 1.74 -4.01
C PHE A 244 -12.80 1.04 -2.76
N ILE A 245 -13.61 1.73 -1.96
CA ILE A 245 -14.27 1.13 -0.77
C ILE A 245 -15.09 -0.08 -1.20
N ASN A 246 -15.95 0.05 -2.22
CA ASN A 246 -16.72 -1.08 -2.73
C ASN A 246 -15.84 -2.27 -3.14
N TRP A 247 -14.69 -2.01 -3.76
CA TRP A 247 -13.77 -3.10 -4.13
C TRP A 247 -13.11 -3.74 -2.91
N PHE A 248 -12.77 -2.95 -1.90
CA PHE A 248 -12.17 -3.46 -0.68
C PHE A 248 -13.15 -4.37 0.06
N ASP A 249 -14.43 -3.99 0.12
CA ASP A 249 -15.50 -4.80 0.68
C ASP A 249 -15.64 -6.15 -0.08
N GLU A 250 -15.60 -6.13 -1.42
CA GLU A 250 -15.66 -7.35 -2.25
C GLU A 250 -14.50 -8.33 -1.95
N PHE A 251 -13.31 -7.82 -1.57
CA PHE A 251 -12.13 -8.64 -1.27
C PHE A 251 -11.88 -8.86 0.22
N GLY A 252 -12.76 -8.37 1.08
CA GLY A 252 -12.64 -8.49 2.53
C GLY A 252 -11.45 -7.73 3.12
N ILE A 253 -11.03 -6.61 2.47
CA ILE A 253 -9.96 -5.76 2.98
C ILE A 253 -10.55 -4.77 3.98
N PRO A 254 -10.00 -4.65 5.19
CA PRO A 254 -10.57 -3.79 6.22
C PRO A 254 -10.42 -2.30 5.87
N VAL A 255 -11.55 -1.61 5.79
CA VAL A 255 -11.61 -0.15 5.62
C VAL A 255 -11.75 0.49 7.00
N GLY A 256 -10.71 1.21 7.45
CA GLY A 256 -10.71 1.94 8.72
C GLY A 256 -11.56 3.20 8.68
N GLY A 257 -11.77 3.77 7.49
CA GLY A 257 -12.61 4.94 7.28
C GLY A 257 -12.08 5.91 6.23
N VAL A 258 -12.69 7.10 6.22
CA VAL A 258 -12.38 8.19 5.28
C VAL A 258 -11.81 9.39 6.03
N VAL A 259 -10.77 10.00 5.46
CA VAL A 259 -10.21 11.27 5.90
C VAL A 259 -10.46 12.32 4.82
N VAL A 260 -11.14 13.40 5.19
CA VAL A 260 -11.33 14.56 4.32
C VAL A 260 -10.19 15.52 4.56
N ASN A 261 -9.48 15.90 3.48
CA ASN A 261 -8.33 16.80 3.58
C ASN A 261 -8.57 18.11 2.84
N MET A 262 -7.79 19.13 3.18
CA MET A 262 -7.78 20.45 2.53
C MET A 262 -9.17 21.14 2.54
N LEU A 263 -9.91 21.04 3.63
CA LEU A 263 -11.12 21.80 3.82
C LEU A 263 -10.78 23.26 4.17
N ILE A 264 -11.34 24.22 3.46
CA ILE A 264 -11.19 25.64 3.81
C ILE A 264 -12.05 25.90 5.05
N ASP A 265 -11.41 26.38 6.13
CA ASP A 265 -12.14 26.76 7.34
C ASP A 265 -12.94 28.05 7.09
N LYS A 266 -14.27 27.93 7.13
CA LYS A 266 -15.18 29.08 6.97
C LYS A 266 -14.95 30.18 7.97
N GLY A 267 -14.54 29.85 9.19
CA GLY A 267 -14.26 30.81 10.26
C GLY A 267 -13.11 31.75 9.94
N THR A 268 -12.25 31.35 9.01
CA THR A 268 -11.10 32.17 8.56
C THR A 268 -11.43 33.03 7.34
N VAL A 269 -12.59 32.84 6.71
CA VAL A 269 -13.01 33.57 5.50
C VAL A 269 -13.86 34.76 5.89
N GLY A 270 -13.29 35.97 5.82
CA GLY A 270 -14.00 37.21 6.11
C GLY A 270 -15.07 37.57 5.07
N GLU A 271 -15.96 38.48 5.45
CA GLU A 271 -17.02 38.99 4.55
C GLU A 271 -16.45 39.65 3.28
N ASP A 272 -15.28 40.24 3.38
CA ASP A 272 -14.56 40.90 2.27
C ASP A 272 -13.74 39.93 1.41
N ALA A 273 -13.79 38.62 1.66
CA ALA A 273 -13.06 37.65 0.87
C ALA A 273 -13.47 37.69 -0.59
N PRO A 274 -12.52 37.44 -1.54
CA PRO A 274 -12.85 37.38 -2.97
C PRO A 274 -13.92 36.35 -3.29
N ASP A 275 -14.75 36.62 -4.27
CA ASP A 275 -15.83 35.72 -4.74
C ASP A 275 -15.32 34.31 -5.06
N PHE A 276 -14.10 34.20 -5.58
CA PHE A 276 -13.46 32.88 -5.80
C PHE A 276 -13.40 32.05 -4.52
N VAL A 277 -12.99 32.65 -3.39
CA VAL A 277 -12.87 31.94 -2.12
C VAL A 277 -14.26 31.57 -1.58
N LYS A 278 -15.22 32.51 -1.64
CA LYS A 278 -16.60 32.27 -1.20
C LYS A 278 -17.27 31.15 -1.99
N ASN A 279 -17.11 31.17 -3.31
CA ASN A 279 -17.65 30.11 -4.18
C ASN A 279 -16.98 28.76 -3.91
N ARG A 280 -15.67 28.74 -3.61
CA ARG A 280 -14.96 27.52 -3.26
C ARG A 280 -15.47 26.93 -1.96
N VAL A 281 -15.69 27.77 -0.94
CA VAL A 281 -16.27 27.35 0.35
C VAL A 281 -17.69 26.80 0.15
N ALA A 282 -18.54 27.49 -0.58
CA ALA A 282 -19.92 27.04 -0.85
C ALA A 282 -19.92 25.67 -1.56
N MET A 283 -19.06 25.51 -2.56
CA MET A 283 -18.90 24.23 -3.26
C MET A 283 -18.44 23.11 -2.30
N GLN A 284 -17.46 23.40 -1.43
CA GLN A 284 -16.98 22.41 -0.46
C GLN A 284 -18.08 21.99 0.53
N ASP A 285 -18.98 22.89 0.92
CA ASP A 285 -20.10 22.56 1.77
C ASP A 285 -21.03 21.53 1.14
N GLU A 286 -21.39 21.72 -0.12
CA GLU A 286 -22.23 20.78 -0.86
C GLU A 286 -21.59 19.39 -0.93
N TYR A 287 -20.26 19.32 -1.18
CA TYR A 287 -19.55 18.06 -1.20
C TYR A 287 -19.33 17.45 0.19
N MET A 288 -19.21 18.26 1.23
CA MET A 288 -19.18 17.74 2.60
C MET A 288 -20.51 17.07 2.97
N ASP A 289 -21.64 17.65 2.57
CA ASP A 289 -22.97 17.02 2.73
C ASP A 289 -23.07 15.68 1.97
N GLU A 290 -22.47 15.59 0.78
CA GLU A 290 -22.38 14.34 0.02
C GLU A 290 -21.50 13.33 0.75
N ILE A 291 -20.34 13.74 1.26
CA ILE A 291 -19.40 12.89 2.00
C ILE A 291 -20.08 12.28 3.22
N TRP A 292 -20.73 13.11 4.06
CA TRP A 292 -21.43 12.65 5.27
C TRP A 292 -22.58 11.67 4.99
N ARG A 293 -23.25 11.82 3.86
CA ARG A 293 -24.31 10.89 3.44
C ARG A 293 -23.76 9.60 2.82
N THR A 294 -22.60 9.66 2.21
CA THR A 294 -22.03 8.54 1.44
C THR A 294 -21.14 7.63 2.28
N PHE A 295 -20.38 8.22 3.21
CA PHE A 295 -19.38 7.52 4.00
C PHE A 295 -19.74 7.59 5.49
N PRO A 296 -20.18 6.48 6.10
CA PRO A 296 -20.51 6.47 7.53
C PRO A 296 -19.32 6.69 8.44
N ASP A 297 -18.14 6.26 7.98
CA ASP A 297 -16.90 6.22 8.76
C ASP A 297 -15.93 7.34 8.39
N VAL A 298 -16.38 8.60 8.43
CA VAL A 298 -15.47 9.75 8.35
C VAL A 298 -14.73 9.90 9.66
N ARG A 299 -13.40 9.73 9.65
CA ARG A 299 -12.54 9.70 10.84
C ARG A 299 -11.91 11.03 11.18
N ALA A 300 -11.67 11.88 10.18
CA ALA A 300 -11.09 13.19 10.37
C ALA A 300 -11.43 14.14 9.23
N VAL A 301 -11.41 15.42 9.54
CA VAL A 301 -11.48 16.54 8.58
C VAL A 301 -10.29 17.45 8.85
N VAL A 302 -9.35 17.50 7.91
CA VAL A 302 -8.11 18.25 8.03
C VAL A 302 -8.22 19.53 7.22
N PRO A 303 -7.93 20.70 7.80
CA PRO A 303 -8.05 21.97 7.10
C PRO A 303 -6.98 22.13 6.02
N LEU A 304 -7.24 22.98 5.05
CA LEU A 304 -6.23 23.52 4.16
C LEU A 304 -5.36 24.50 4.94
N PHE A 305 -4.08 24.15 5.09
CA PHE A 305 -3.12 25.05 5.75
C PHE A 305 -2.73 26.20 4.81
N ASP A 306 -2.35 27.32 5.41
CA ASP A 306 -1.87 28.52 4.74
C ASP A 306 -0.44 28.38 4.19
N THR A 307 0.28 27.34 4.61
CA THR A 307 1.63 27.01 4.18
C THR A 307 1.73 25.56 3.76
N GLU A 308 2.76 25.22 3.00
CA GLU A 308 3.05 23.82 2.63
C GLU A 308 3.38 22.99 3.88
N VAL A 309 2.86 21.77 3.92
CA VAL A 309 3.18 20.84 5.02
C VAL A 309 4.53 20.18 4.73
N GLN A 310 5.57 20.72 5.38
CA GLN A 310 6.94 20.23 5.28
C GLN A 310 7.60 20.19 6.66
N GLY A 311 8.36 19.12 6.91
CA GLY A 311 9.06 18.89 8.17
C GLY A 311 8.17 18.40 9.32
N VAL A 312 8.82 18.00 10.41
CA VAL A 312 8.17 17.33 11.55
C VAL A 312 7.18 18.24 12.27
N ASP A 313 7.42 19.55 12.34
CA ASP A 313 6.54 20.47 13.07
C ASP A 313 5.17 20.62 12.35
N MET A 314 5.18 20.72 11.02
CA MET A 314 3.93 20.77 10.26
C MET A 314 3.20 19.41 10.26
N LEU A 315 3.93 18.28 10.30
CA LEU A 315 3.32 16.97 10.51
C LEU A 315 2.66 16.86 11.88
N ARG A 316 3.28 17.45 12.93
CA ARG A 316 2.67 17.50 14.27
C ARG A 316 1.37 18.29 14.26
N ARG A 317 1.35 19.48 13.65
CA ARG A 317 0.13 20.29 13.48
C ARG A 317 -0.94 19.54 12.71
N THR A 318 -0.55 18.81 11.64
CA THR A 318 -1.49 17.98 10.87
C THR A 318 -2.04 16.83 11.71
N SER A 319 -1.21 16.21 12.56
CA SER A 319 -1.64 15.09 13.41
C SER A 319 -2.66 15.52 14.47
N GLU A 320 -2.57 16.75 14.98
CA GLU A 320 -3.59 17.33 15.88
C GLU A 320 -4.97 17.34 15.23
N HIS A 321 -5.08 17.71 13.95
CA HIS A 321 -6.35 17.68 13.23
C HIS A 321 -6.79 16.27 12.80
N LEU A 322 -5.84 15.37 12.62
CA LEU A 322 -6.13 14.01 12.18
C LEU A 322 -6.68 13.13 13.31
N PHE A 323 -6.30 13.42 14.57
CA PHE A 323 -6.59 12.59 15.73
C PHE A 323 -7.52 13.26 16.77
N THR A 324 -8.02 14.46 16.51
CA THR A 324 -9.07 15.11 17.28
C THR A 324 -10.39 15.02 16.51
#